data_d1fb87cbe3c1f42acc3778d6236fa7b4
#
_entry.id   d1fb87cbe3c1f42acc3778d6236fa7b4
#
_cell.length_a   1.000
_cell.length_b   1.000
_cell.length_c   1.000
_cell.angle_alpha   90.00
_cell.angle_beta   90.00
_cell.angle_gamma   90.00
#
_symmetry.space_group_name_H-M   'P 1'
#
loop_
_entity.id
_entity.type
_entity.pdbx_description
1 polymer ?
#
loop_
_entity_poly.entity_id
_entity_poly.type
_entity_poly.pdbx_seq_one_letter_code
_entity_poly.pdbx_strand_id
1 'polypeptide(L)'
;MSSNAHKIKVDVETSYLDEQSDPRESRYVFAYTITIRNEGQVPARLLTRHWVITDANGKVEEVRGDGVVGEQPYLKPGQGFRYSSGAVIETPVGSMQGSYQMLGDDGARFDAPIEPFRLAMPGILQ
;
A
#
# COMPACT_ATOMS: atom_id res chain seq x y z
N MET A 1 17.57 -21.70 -3.54
CA MET A 1 17.18 -21.33 -3.31
C MET A 1 16.34 -20.77 -3.64
N SER A 2 15.70 -20.66 -3.42
CA SER A 2 14.96 -20.09 -4.08
C SER A 2 14.22 -19.01 -3.54
N SER A 3 14.75 -17.86 -3.67
CA SER A 3 14.10 -16.64 -3.29
C SER A 3 12.83 -16.39 -4.11
N ASN A 4 12.58 -17.16 -5.14
CA ASN A 4 11.38 -16.98 -5.97
C ASN A 4 10.17 -17.74 -5.45
N ALA A 5 10.32 -18.55 -4.42
CA ALA A 5 9.19 -19.27 -3.86
C ALA A 5 8.17 -18.30 -3.30
N HIS A 6 8.62 -17.21 -2.67
CA HIS A 6 7.77 -16.22 -2.03
C HIS A 6 8.04 -14.85 -2.66
N LYS A 7 7.33 -14.54 -3.74
CA LYS A 7 7.52 -13.28 -4.43
C LYS A 7 6.17 -12.64 -4.69
N ILE A 8 5.98 -11.45 -4.13
CA ILE A 8 4.75 -10.69 -4.31
C ILE A 8 5.11 -9.38 -4.98
N LYS A 9 4.44 -9.10 -6.09
CA LYS A 9 4.60 -7.83 -6.79
C LYS A 9 3.49 -6.90 -6.33
N VAL A 10 3.85 -5.64 -6.03
CA VAL A 10 2.91 -4.62 -5.60
C VAL A 10 3.01 -3.44 -6.54
N ASP A 11 1.91 -3.12 -7.22
CA ASP A 11 1.82 -1.95 -8.09
C ASP A 11 0.86 -0.96 -7.46
N VAL A 12 1.17 0.32 -7.58
CA VAL A 12 0.40 1.38 -6.94
C VAL A 12 0.05 2.46 -7.96
N GLU A 13 -1.20 2.92 -7.93
CA GLU A 13 -1.66 4.10 -8.65
C GLU A 13 -2.28 5.05 -7.64
N THR A 14 -2.00 6.34 -7.76
CA THR A 14 -2.55 7.34 -6.84
C THR A 14 -3.34 8.38 -7.59
N SER A 15 -4.29 9.00 -6.89
CA SER A 15 -4.98 10.17 -7.42
C SER A 15 -5.34 11.11 -6.29
N TYR A 16 -5.35 12.41 -6.60
CA TYR A 16 -5.75 13.43 -5.65
C TYR A 16 -7.26 13.60 -5.74
N LEU A 17 -7.92 13.66 -4.59
CA LEU A 17 -9.37 13.78 -4.53
C LEU A 17 -9.73 15.23 -4.19
N ASP A 18 -9.81 16.05 -5.21
CA ASP A 18 -10.02 17.49 -5.06
C ASP A 18 -11.30 17.79 -4.29
N GLU A 19 -12.38 17.08 -4.61
CA GLU A 19 -13.68 17.35 -3.99
C GLU A 19 -13.72 17.03 -2.51
N GLN A 20 -12.84 16.14 -2.04
CA GLN A 20 -12.78 15.77 -0.63
C GLN A 20 -11.71 16.52 0.12
N SER A 21 -10.89 17.28 -0.61
CA SER A 21 -9.78 18.02 -0.02
C SER A 21 -10.21 19.43 0.35
N ASP A 22 -9.49 20.00 1.32
CA ASP A 22 -9.71 21.40 1.73
C ASP A 22 -8.35 21.99 2.11
N PRO A 23 -7.61 22.53 1.11
CA PRO A 23 -6.31 23.13 1.38
C PRO A 23 -6.32 24.24 2.41
N ARG A 24 -7.42 24.96 2.56
CA ARG A 24 -7.51 26.02 3.56
C ARG A 24 -7.45 25.46 4.98
N GLU A 25 -7.90 24.19 5.13
CA GLU A 25 -7.86 23.52 6.42
C GLU A 25 -6.70 22.52 6.48
N SER A 26 -5.75 22.64 5.56
CA SER A 26 -4.59 21.71 5.49
C SER A 26 -5.06 20.26 5.37
N ARG A 27 -6.07 20.05 4.52
CA ARG A 27 -6.61 18.71 4.32
C ARG A 27 -6.42 18.31 2.86
N TYR A 28 -5.57 17.34 2.62
CA TYR A 28 -5.26 16.84 1.29
C TYR A 28 -5.59 15.36 1.25
N VAL A 29 -6.56 14.98 0.43
CA VAL A 29 -7.10 13.63 0.39
C VAL A 29 -6.67 12.95 -0.90
N PHE A 30 -6.15 11.74 -0.76
CA PHE A 30 -5.67 10.96 -1.88
C PHE A 30 -6.32 9.59 -1.87
N ALA A 31 -6.58 9.07 -3.06
CA ALA A 31 -6.92 7.66 -3.23
C ALA A 31 -5.68 6.95 -3.74
N TYR A 32 -5.52 5.70 -3.34
CA TYR A 32 -4.50 4.84 -3.93
C TYR A 32 -5.13 3.50 -4.27
N THR A 33 -4.72 2.97 -5.41
CA THR A 33 -5.17 1.66 -5.87
C THR A 33 -3.97 0.76 -5.95
N ILE A 34 -4.07 -0.38 -5.30
CA ILE A 34 -2.96 -1.32 -5.22
C ILE A 34 -3.35 -2.62 -5.89
N THR A 35 -2.45 -3.13 -6.73
CA THR A 35 -2.58 -4.45 -7.31
C THR A 35 -1.47 -5.31 -6.74
N ILE A 36 -1.86 -6.38 -6.08
CA ILE A 36 -0.95 -7.35 -5.47
C ILE A 36 -1.01 -8.60 -6.33
N ARG A 37 0.15 -9.10 -6.76
CA ARG A 37 0.19 -10.31 -7.60
C ARG A 37 1.19 -11.29 -7.02
N ASN A 38 0.79 -12.55 -6.93
CA ASN A 38 1.71 -13.60 -6.51
C ASN A 38 2.53 -14.05 -7.71
N GLU A 39 3.79 -13.65 -7.75
CA GLU A 39 4.73 -14.05 -8.78
C GLU A 39 5.67 -15.13 -8.30
N GLY A 40 5.41 -15.67 -7.11
CA GLY A 40 6.17 -16.77 -6.58
C GLY A 40 5.63 -18.12 -7.00
N GLN A 41 6.07 -19.15 -6.32
CA GLN A 41 5.69 -20.53 -6.64
C GLN A 41 4.79 -21.15 -5.57
N VAL A 42 4.64 -20.48 -4.42
CA VAL A 42 3.88 -20.98 -3.29
C VAL A 42 2.66 -20.10 -3.09
N PRO A 43 1.45 -20.67 -2.98
CA PRO A 43 0.27 -19.87 -2.64
C PRO A 43 0.48 -19.18 -1.30
N ALA A 44 -0.07 -17.99 -1.14
CA ALA A 44 0.09 -17.22 0.08
C ALA A 44 -1.15 -16.41 0.38
N ARG A 45 -1.39 -16.19 1.67
CA ARG A 45 -2.50 -15.35 2.15
C ARG A 45 -1.94 -14.09 2.77
N LEU A 46 -2.54 -12.96 2.43
CA LEU A 46 -2.21 -11.70 3.07
C LEU A 46 -2.93 -11.65 4.41
N LEU A 47 -2.18 -11.52 5.49
CA LEU A 47 -2.75 -11.51 6.84
C LEU A 47 -2.94 -10.10 7.37
N THR A 48 -1.89 -9.28 7.31
CA THR A 48 -1.92 -7.94 7.91
C THR A 48 -1.22 -6.95 7.00
N ARG A 49 -1.40 -5.67 7.32
CA ARG A 49 -0.76 -4.56 6.60
C ARG A 49 -0.07 -3.62 7.57
N HIS A 50 0.96 -2.98 7.10
CA HIS A 50 1.66 -1.94 7.85
C HIS A 50 1.97 -0.79 6.90
N TRP A 51 1.54 0.42 7.25
CA TRP A 51 1.78 1.63 6.46
C TRP A 51 2.56 2.63 7.26
N VAL A 52 3.45 3.35 6.58
CA VAL A 52 4.15 4.51 7.13
C VAL A 52 3.87 5.67 6.17
N ILE A 53 3.20 6.69 6.67
CA ILE A 53 2.78 7.84 5.87
C ILE A 53 3.53 9.06 6.40
N THR A 54 4.25 9.75 5.51
CA THR A 54 5.09 10.89 5.88
C THR A 54 4.65 12.10 5.08
N ASP A 55 4.33 13.21 5.74
CA ASP A 55 3.98 14.44 5.04
C ASP A 55 5.21 15.33 4.83
N ALA A 56 5.03 16.46 4.15
CA ALA A 56 6.14 17.33 3.80
C ALA A 56 6.72 18.05 5.01
N ASN A 57 6.02 18.07 6.14
CA ASN A 57 6.53 18.67 7.37
C ASN A 57 7.27 17.65 8.22
N GLY A 58 7.42 16.42 7.74
CA GLY A 58 8.09 15.39 8.49
C GLY A 58 7.21 14.65 9.49
N LYS A 59 5.91 14.92 9.50
CA LYS A 59 4.99 14.19 10.37
C LYS A 59 4.85 12.76 9.84
N VAL A 60 5.03 11.80 10.72
CA VAL A 60 4.97 10.38 10.38
C VAL A 60 3.80 9.74 11.09
N GLU A 61 3.01 9.00 10.35
CA GLU A 61 1.88 8.26 10.89
C GLU A 61 2.04 6.81 10.50
N GLU A 62 1.87 5.90 11.45
CA GLU A 62 1.93 4.47 11.18
C GLU A 62 0.55 3.87 11.37
N VAL A 63 0.18 2.97 10.47
CA VAL A 63 -1.10 2.28 10.51
C VAL A 63 -0.84 0.78 10.39
N ARG A 64 -1.37 0.00 11.31
CA ARG A 64 -1.29 -1.46 11.26
C ARG A 64 -2.71 -2.00 11.36
N GLY A 65 -2.97 -3.06 10.64
CA GLY A 65 -4.29 -3.68 10.71
C GLY A 65 -4.34 -5.00 9.98
N ASP A 66 -5.46 -5.70 10.15
CA ASP A 66 -5.67 -6.98 9.52
C ASP A 66 -6.18 -6.79 8.10
N GLY A 67 -5.61 -7.55 7.17
CA GLY A 67 -6.11 -7.60 5.81
C GLY A 67 -6.04 -6.27 5.08
N VAL A 68 -6.78 -6.20 3.98
CA VAL A 68 -6.96 -4.99 3.17
C VAL A 68 -8.43 -4.89 2.82
N VAL A 69 -9.03 -3.73 3.08
CA VAL A 69 -10.46 -3.43 2.87
C VAL A 69 -11.38 -4.59 3.31
N GLY A 70 -11.08 -5.15 4.48
CA GLY A 70 -11.90 -6.21 5.06
C GLY A 70 -11.61 -7.61 4.53
N GLU A 71 -10.56 -7.78 3.71
CA GLU A 71 -10.24 -9.05 3.07
C GLU A 71 -8.85 -9.52 3.46
N GLN A 72 -8.69 -10.83 3.56
CA GLN A 72 -7.37 -11.46 3.66
C GLN A 72 -7.18 -12.35 2.43
N PRO A 73 -6.86 -11.75 1.27
CA PRO A 73 -6.87 -12.50 0.03
C PRO A 73 -5.86 -13.63 0.01
N TYR A 74 -6.29 -14.76 -0.52
CA TYR A 74 -5.46 -15.93 -0.72
C TYR A 74 -5.10 -15.98 -2.19
N LEU A 75 -3.80 -15.94 -2.51
CA LEU A 75 -3.34 -15.81 -3.88
C LEU A 75 -2.50 -17.01 -4.26
N LYS A 76 -2.96 -17.77 -5.24
CA LYS A 76 -2.15 -18.80 -5.86
C LYS A 76 -1.18 -18.15 -6.85
N PRO A 77 -0.11 -18.84 -7.22
CA PRO A 77 0.81 -18.29 -8.22
C PRO A 77 0.08 -17.79 -9.45
N GLY A 78 0.38 -16.57 -9.87
CA GLY A 78 -0.25 -15.92 -11.01
C GLY A 78 -1.51 -15.17 -10.69
N GLN A 79 -2.07 -15.33 -9.51
CA GLN A 79 -3.29 -14.61 -9.13
C GLN A 79 -2.98 -13.26 -8.51
N GLY A 80 -3.92 -12.34 -8.61
CA GLY A 80 -3.78 -11.02 -8.05
C GLY A 80 -5.04 -10.56 -7.34
N PHE A 81 -4.88 -9.49 -6.58
CA PHE A 81 -5.96 -8.83 -5.86
C PHE A 81 -5.76 -7.33 -5.99
N ARG A 82 -6.84 -6.63 -6.32
CA ARG A 82 -6.78 -5.18 -6.52
C ARG A 82 -7.77 -4.52 -5.58
N TYR A 83 -7.32 -3.45 -4.90
CA TYR A 83 -8.20 -2.71 -4.01
C TYR A 83 -7.80 -1.24 -4.01
N SER A 84 -8.74 -0.39 -3.57
CA SER A 84 -8.50 1.04 -3.42
C SER A 84 -8.80 1.45 -1.99
N SER A 85 -8.05 2.43 -1.53
CA SER A 85 -8.25 3.00 -0.21
C SER A 85 -7.82 4.46 -0.26
N GLY A 86 -7.82 5.14 0.88
CA GLY A 86 -7.50 6.56 0.90
C GLY A 86 -6.56 6.94 2.01
N ALA A 87 -5.94 8.11 1.85
CA ALA A 87 -5.09 8.69 2.86
C ALA A 87 -5.35 10.19 2.92
N VAL A 88 -5.23 10.76 4.11
CA VAL A 88 -5.37 12.19 4.33
C VAL A 88 -4.08 12.69 4.97
N ILE A 89 -3.47 13.71 4.37
CA ILE A 89 -2.29 14.34 4.95
C ILE A 89 -2.52 15.84 5.02
N GLU A 90 -1.65 16.53 5.75
CA GLU A 90 -1.81 17.95 6.02
C GLU A 90 -1.01 18.84 5.09
N THR A 91 -0.32 18.24 4.14
CA THR A 91 0.50 18.97 3.16
C THR A 91 0.15 18.49 1.77
N PRO A 92 0.43 19.31 0.71
CA PRO A 92 0.07 18.94 -0.65
C PRO A 92 0.91 17.81 -1.24
N VAL A 93 2.01 17.44 -0.59
CA VAL A 93 2.84 16.30 -0.99
C VAL A 93 3.21 15.49 0.23
N GLY A 94 3.37 14.20 0.01
CA GLY A 94 3.84 13.28 1.02
C GLY A 94 4.26 11.98 0.38
N SER A 95 4.53 10.99 1.21
CA SER A 95 4.89 9.67 0.70
C SER A 95 4.29 8.59 1.59
N MET A 96 4.10 7.43 1.01
CA MET A 96 3.66 6.23 1.72
C MET A 96 4.59 5.10 1.39
N GLN A 97 4.81 4.23 2.36
CA GLN A 97 5.53 2.98 2.16
C GLN A 97 5.06 2.00 3.22
N GLY A 98 5.41 0.76 3.07
CA GLY A 98 5.00 -0.21 4.07
C GLY A 98 5.25 -1.63 3.64
N SER A 99 4.41 -2.53 4.14
CA SER A 99 4.54 -3.95 3.83
C SER A 99 3.23 -4.67 4.14
N TYR A 100 3.08 -5.82 3.50
CA TYR A 100 2.04 -6.79 3.87
C TYR A 100 2.74 -7.97 4.51
N GLN A 101 2.10 -8.53 5.54
CA GLN A 101 2.60 -9.73 6.19
C GLN A 101 1.85 -10.91 5.61
N MET A 102 2.58 -11.83 4.99
CA MET A 102 2.04 -12.93 4.22
C MET A 102 2.32 -14.27 4.90
N LEU A 103 1.45 -15.24 4.64
CA LEU A 103 1.64 -16.61 5.11
C LEU A 103 1.54 -17.53 3.91
N GLY A 104 2.62 -18.21 3.59
CA GLY A 104 2.64 -19.18 2.51
C GLY A 104 2.03 -20.51 2.93
N ASP A 105 1.55 -21.28 1.95
CA ASP A 105 1.02 -22.61 2.22
C ASP A 105 2.07 -23.55 2.80
N ASP A 106 3.34 -23.23 2.60
CA ASP A 106 4.45 -24.00 3.16
C ASP A 106 4.75 -23.63 4.62
N GLY A 107 3.91 -22.78 5.22
CA GLY A 107 4.08 -22.34 6.61
C GLY A 107 5.03 -21.17 6.78
N ALA A 108 5.67 -20.70 5.71
CA ALA A 108 6.60 -19.59 5.81
C ALA A 108 5.86 -18.27 5.98
N ARG A 109 6.33 -17.45 6.92
CA ARG A 109 5.86 -16.08 7.07
C ARG A 109 6.88 -15.16 6.44
N PHE A 110 6.39 -14.20 5.64
CA PHE A 110 7.29 -13.28 4.97
C PHE A 110 6.59 -11.95 4.75
N ASP A 111 7.38 -10.90 4.58
CA ASP A 111 6.87 -9.58 4.29
C ASP A 111 6.94 -9.32 2.80
N ALA A 112 5.87 -8.74 2.26
CA ALA A 112 5.86 -8.23 0.90
C ALA A 112 6.02 -6.72 0.98
N PRO A 113 7.18 -6.18 0.60
CA PRO A 113 7.40 -4.74 0.75
C PRO A 113 6.59 -3.93 -0.23
N ILE A 114 6.15 -2.77 0.23
CA ILE A 114 5.51 -1.77 -0.62
C ILE A 114 6.51 -0.63 -0.73
N GLU A 115 7.13 -0.50 -1.92
CA GLU A 115 8.13 0.53 -2.13
C GLU A 115 7.52 1.92 -1.93
N PRO A 116 8.31 2.90 -1.50
CA PRO A 116 7.79 4.24 -1.30
C PRO A 116 7.16 4.79 -2.57
N PHE A 117 6.00 5.41 -2.41
CA PHE A 117 5.34 6.10 -3.52
C PHE A 117 4.86 7.45 -3.04
N ARG A 118 4.69 8.34 -4.00
CA ARG A 118 4.42 9.73 -3.71
C ARG A 118 2.94 10.03 -3.77
N LEU A 119 2.52 10.89 -2.85
CA LEU A 119 1.21 11.51 -2.88
C LEU A 119 1.46 12.97 -3.24
N ALA A 120 0.87 13.45 -4.34
CA ALA A 120 1.12 14.82 -4.77
C ALA A 120 -0.13 15.42 -5.38
N MET A 121 -0.52 16.58 -4.86
CA MET A 121 -1.56 17.38 -5.46
C MET A 121 -1.10 17.84 -6.84
N PRO A 122 -1.97 17.78 -7.88
CA PRO A 122 -1.56 18.19 -9.22
C PRO A 122 -1.07 19.63 -9.24
N GLY A 123 -0.04 19.88 -10.06
CA GLY A 123 0.51 21.22 -10.21
C GLY A 123 1.57 21.60 -9.19
N ILE A 124 1.85 20.74 -8.24
CA ILE A 124 2.90 21.00 -7.26
C ILE A 124 4.25 20.62 -7.86
N LEU A 125 5.19 21.56 -7.82
CA LEU A 125 6.55 21.34 -8.30
C LEU A 125 7.39 20.72 -7.22
N GLN A 126 8.20 19.76 -7.62
CA GLN A 126 9.04 19.03 -6.66
C GLN A 126 10.49 18.99 -7.14
#